data_19966ea36afd20d1626c5d401b12d318
#
_entry.id   19966ea36afd20d1626c5d401b12d318
#
_cell.length_a   1.000
_cell.length_b   1.000
_cell.length_c   1.000
_cell.angle_alpha   90.00
_cell.angle_beta   90.00
_cell.angle_gamma   90.00
#
_symmetry.space_group_name_H-M   'P 1'
#
loop_
_entity.id
_entity.type
_entity.pdbx_description
1 polymer ?
#
loop_
_entity_poly.entity_id
_entity_poly.type
_entity_poly.pdbx_seq_one_letter_code
_entity_poly.pdbx_strand_id
1 'polypeptide(L)'
;SLHDALPISPFFVPESMRANLIFREMREKRDYFAVVLDEYGCFVGIVTLHDLVETLVGDIDDRTDLPKPDDIEKIGEHIWKIQGGAILDDVAEVINVELPVEKYDTFSGFVCGVLERVPEDGEQFRCSWKNLDIVVNQVRNHTVVEGIVHVQPEKKVQEQKEEI
;
A
#
# COMPACT_ATOMS: atom_id res chain seq x y z
N SER A 1 -25.04 -5.79 -27.67
CA SER A 1 -26.29 -5.56 -26.91
C SER A 1 -25.94 -5.47 -25.43
N LEU A 2 -26.21 -4.33 -24.80
CA LEU A 2 -25.86 -3.97 -23.41
C LEU A 2 -26.78 -4.68 -22.37
N HIS A 3 -27.45 -5.77 -22.74
CA HIS A 3 -28.43 -6.43 -21.89
C HIS A 3 -27.96 -7.74 -21.22
N ASP A 4 -26.71 -8.15 -21.41
CA ASP A 4 -26.18 -9.39 -20.82
C ASP A 4 -25.28 -9.15 -19.59
N ALA A 5 -25.25 -7.95 -19.03
CA ALA A 5 -24.72 -7.75 -17.71
C ALA A 5 -25.73 -8.30 -16.70
N LEU A 6 -25.54 -9.56 -16.31
CA LEU A 6 -26.24 -10.10 -15.13
C LEU A 6 -26.06 -9.12 -13.97
N PRO A 7 -27.14 -8.73 -13.28
CA PRO A 7 -26.98 -7.88 -12.11
C PRO A 7 -26.12 -8.62 -11.12
N ILE A 8 -24.92 -8.10 -10.85
CA ILE A 8 -24.05 -8.59 -9.78
C ILE A 8 -24.81 -8.25 -8.50
N SER A 9 -25.53 -9.23 -7.96
CA SER A 9 -26.19 -9.06 -6.67
C SER A 9 -25.12 -9.12 -5.60
N PRO A 10 -24.91 -8.06 -4.80
CA PRO A 10 -23.94 -8.11 -3.74
C PRO A 10 -24.28 -9.21 -2.74
N PHE A 11 -23.27 -9.95 -2.31
CA PHE A 11 -23.39 -10.97 -1.29
C PHE A 11 -23.31 -10.32 0.09
N PHE A 12 -24.40 -10.37 0.86
CA PHE A 12 -24.49 -9.80 2.19
C PHE A 12 -24.34 -10.87 3.27
N VAL A 13 -23.57 -10.58 4.31
CA VAL A 13 -23.39 -11.45 5.47
C VAL A 13 -23.55 -10.66 6.76
N PRO A 14 -24.12 -11.27 7.83
CA PRO A 14 -24.16 -10.63 9.14
C PRO A 14 -22.76 -10.66 9.79
N GLU A 15 -22.42 -9.64 10.56
CA GLU A 15 -21.14 -9.57 11.29
C GLU A 15 -20.95 -10.72 12.28
N SER A 16 -22.05 -11.32 12.79
CA SER A 16 -22.03 -12.47 13.68
C SER A 16 -21.70 -13.80 13.00
N MET A 17 -21.63 -13.83 11.66
CA MET A 17 -21.36 -15.05 10.91
C MET A 17 -19.87 -15.44 11.05
N ARG A 18 -19.59 -16.71 11.31
CA ARG A 18 -18.23 -17.21 11.44
C ARG A 18 -17.50 -17.20 10.09
N ALA A 19 -16.21 -16.83 10.10
CA ALA A 19 -15.36 -16.72 8.93
C ALA A 19 -15.34 -18.00 8.07
N ASN A 20 -15.29 -19.20 8.69
CA ASN A 20 -15.30 -20.47 7.96
C ASN A 20 -16.62 -20.71 7.19
N LEU A 21 -17.74 -20.20 7.70
CA LEU A 21 -19.04 -20.31 7.00
C LEU A 21 -19.10 -19.31 5.84
N ILE A 22 -18.65 -18.08 6.05
CA ILE A 22 -18.56 -17.07 4.99
C ILE A 22 -17.67 -17.58 3.86
N PHE A 23 -16.51 -18.13 4.19
CA PHE A 23 -15.59 -18.71 3.21
C PHE A 23 -16.23 -19.81 2.36
N ARG A 24 -16.95 -20.73 3.00
CA ARG A 24 -17.65 -21.80 2.29
C ARG A 24 -18.73 -21.28 1.34
N GLU A 25 -19.56 -20.35 1.82
CA GLU A 25 -20.61 -19.75 0.99
C GLU A 25 -20.04 -18.93 -0.17
N MET A 26 -18.98 -18.17 0.05
CA MET A 26 -18.31 -17.43 -1.01
C MET A 26 -17.76 -18.36 -2.09
N ARG A 27 -17.17 -19.49 -1.70
CA ARG A 27 -16.68 -20.52 -2.66
C ARG A 27 -17.83 -21.16 -3.45
N GLU A 28 -18.93 -21.52 -2.80
CA GLU A 28 -20.08 -22.14 -3.44
C GLU A 28 -20.74 -21.19 -4.46
N LYS A 29 -20.85 -19.90 -4.10
CA LYS A 29 -21.45 -18.86 -4.95
C LYS A 29 -20.46 -18.26 -5.96
N ARG A 30 -19.17 -18.58 -5.86
CA ARG A 30 -18.07 -17.97 -6.62
C ARG A 30 -17.98 -16.45 -6.45
N ASP A 31 -18.29 -15.97 -5.25
CA ASP A 31 -18.15 -14.59 -4.86
C ASP A 31 -16.76 -14.36 -4.22
N TYR A 32 -16.13 -13.25 -4.55
CA TYR A 32 -14.79 -12.92 -4.05
C TYR A 32 -14.81 -11.92 -2.91
N PHE A 33 -15.95 -11.28 -2.66
CA PHE A 33 -16.14 -10.37 -1.55
C PHE A 33 -17.59 -10.45 -1.03
N ALA A 34 -17.78 -10.09 0.24
CA ALA A 34 -19.08 -9.96 0.88
C ALA A 34 -19.19 -8.63 1.60
N VAL A 35 -20.38 -8.07 1.62
CA VAL A 35 -20.70 -6.87 2.39
C VAL A 35 -21.20 -7.32 3.77
N VAL A 36 -20.56 -6.81 4.82
CA VAL A 36 -20.90 -7.14 6.21
C VAL A 36 -21.89 -6.13 6.76
N LEU A 37 -22.98 -6.63 7.31
CA LEU A 37 -24.02 -5.83 7.95
C LEU A 37 -24.14 -6.17 9.44
N ASP A 38 -24.48 -5.16 10.25
CA ASP A 38 -24.84 -5.36 11.66
C ASP A 38 -26.29 -5.88 11.83
N GLU A 39 -26.72 -6.04 13.07
CA GLU A 39 -28.07 -6.50 13.43
C GLU A 39 -29.18 -5.52 13.01
N TYR A 40 -28.84 -4.29 12.71
CA TYR A 40 -29.78 -3.26 12.24
C TYR A 40 -29.79 -3.13 10.71
N GLY A 41 -28.98 -3.92 10.01
CA GLY A 41 -28.81 -3.84 8.56
C GLY A 41 -27.91 -2.69 8.09
N CYS A 42 -27.15 -2.08 9.00
CA CYS A 42 -26.19 -1.05 8.66
C CYS A 42 -24.89 -1.64 8.13
N PHE A 43 -24.26 -0.93 7.22
CA PHE A 43 -22.96 -1.31 6.67
C PHE A 43 -21.87 -1.26 7.74
N VAL A 44 -21.16 -2.37 7.93
CA VAL A 44 -20.01 -2.51 8.83
C VAL A 44 -18.71 -2.48 8.05
N GLY A 45 -18.65 -3.20 6.93
CA GLY A 45 -17.46 -3.30 6.12
C GLY A 45 -17.58 -4.30 4.98
N ILE A 46 -16.46 -4.61 4.37
CA ILE A 46 -16.32 -5.60 3.32
C ILE A 46 -15.32 -6.65 3.78
N VAL A 47 -15.60 -7.92 3.51
CA VAL A 47 -14.67 -9.02 3.69
C VAL A 47 -14.39 -9.66 2.33
N THR A 48 -13.11 -9.93 2.03
CA THR A 48 -12.70 -10.59 0.80
C THR A 48 -12.39 -12.06 1.05
N LEU A 49 -12.42 -12.88 -0.01
CA LEU A 49 -11.99 -14.27 0.06
C LEU A 49 -10.54 -14.39 0.54
N HIS A 50 -9.69 -13.43 0.15
CA HIS A 50 -8.29 -13.36 0.57
C HIS A 50 -8.16 -13.16 2.08
N ASP A 51 -8.90 -12.21 2.66
CA ASP A 51 -8.90 -11.95 4.11
C ASP A 51 -9.33 -13.19 4.91
N LEU A 52 -10.31 -13.94 4.39
CA LEU A 52 -10.77 -15.17 5.02
C LEU A 52 -9.73 -16.28 4.95
N VAL A 53 -9.04 -16.44 3.81
CA VAL A 53 -7.94 -17.41 3.68
C VAL A 53 -6.82 -17.08 4.65
N GLU A 54 -6.40 -15.82 4.73
CA GLU A 54 -5.38 -15.35 5.66
C GLU A 54 -5.77 -15.61 7.12
N THR A 55 -7.02 -15.32 7.49
CA THR A 55 -7.52 -15.57 8.85
C THR A 55 -7.60 -17.06 9.19
N LEU A 56 -7.99 -17.92 8.24
CA LEU A 56 -8.18 -19.36 8.48
C LEU A 56 -6.88 -20.17 8.42
N VAL A 57 -5.89 -19.71 7.65
CA VAL A 57 -4.60 -20.39 7.48
C VAL A 57 -3.55 -19.85 8.46
N GLY A 58 -3.81 -18.70 9.08
CA GLY A 58 -2.85 -17.90 9.80
C GLY A 58 -1.93 -17.16 8.82
N ASP A 59 -1.20 -16.19 9.31
CA ASP A 59 -0.23 -15.46 8.51
C ASP A 59 0.69 -16.44 7.78
N ILE A 60 0.52 -16.55 6.48
CA ILE A 60 1.36 -17.40 5.62
C ILE A 60 2.81 -16.88 5.66
N ASP A 61 3.01 -15.64 6.09
CA ASP A 61 4.32 -15.01 6.24
C ASP A 61 5.12 -15.46 7.47
N ASP A 62 4.48 -16.06 8.49
CA ASP A 62 5.19 -16.49 9.71
C ASP A 62 5.94 -17.84 9.58
N ARG A 63 5.95 -18.47 8.41
CA ARG A 63 6.59 -19.80 8.22
C ARG A 63 7.78 -19.81 7.28
N THR A 64 8.24 -18.69 6.80
CA THR A 64 9.54 -18.62 6.13
C THR A 64 10.53 -18.04 7.12
N ASP A 65 11.39 -18.89 7.69
CA ASP A 65 12.62 -18.53 8.42
C ASP A 65 13.64 -17.78 7.51
N LEU A 66 13.17 -17.12 6.48
CA LEU A 66 13.97 -16.19 5.68
C LEU A 66 13.87 -14.83 6.37
N PRO A 67 15.01 -14.20 6.66
CA PRO A 67 15.01 -12.86 7.22
C PRO A 67 14.19 -11.97 6.28
N LYS A 68 13.16 -11.30 6.85
CA LYS A 68 12.44 -10.25 6.12
C LYS A 68 13.49 -9.24 5.64
N PRO A 69 13.54 -8.89 4.35
CA PRO A 69 14.41 -7.80 3.92
C PRO A 69 14.09 -6.59 4.81
N ASP A 70 15.11 -5.92 5.32
CA ASP A 70 14.92 -4.70 6.06
C ASP A 70 14.05 -3.78 5.21
N ASP A 71 12.91 -3.32 5.76
CA ASP A 71 11.95 -2.50 5.01
C ASP A 71 12.58 -1.21 4.48
N ILE A 72 13.69 -0.79 5.12
CA ILE A 72 14.46 0.41 4.77
C ILE A 72 15.94 0.07 4.84
N GLU A 73 16.57 -0.08 3.70
CA GLU A 73 17.99 -0.44 3.58
C GLU A 73 18.82 0.72 3.01
N LYS A 74 19.86 1.14 3.72
CA LYS A 74 20.80 2.13 3.20
C LYS A 74 21.78 1.47 2.22
N ILE A 75 21.68 1.81 0.95
CA ILE A 75 22.52 1.22 -0.13
C ILE A 75 23.63 2.13 -0.64
N GLY A 76 23.65 3.37 -0.19
CA GLY A 76 24.69 4.34 -0.58
C GLY A 76 24.66 5.60 0.28
N GLU A 77 25.55 6.53 -0.02
CA GLU A 77 25.52 7.85 0.60
C GLU A 77 24.28 8.59 0.11
N HIS A 78 23.36 8.91 1.03
CA HIS A 78 22.03 9.51 0.74
C HIS A 78 21.12 8.68 -0.17
N ILE A 79 21.35 7.36 -0.28
CA ILE A 79 20.54 6.46 -1.11
C ILE A 79 20.01 5.31 -0.26
N TRP A 80 18.70 5.11 -0.32
CA TRP A 80 17.99 4.04 0.39
C TRP A 80 17.14 3.22 -0.57
N LYS A 81 17.08 1.91 -0.30
CA LYS A 81 16.09 1.03 -0.90
C LYS A 81 14.97 0.85 0.13
N ILE A 82 13.74 1.15 -0.26
CA ILE A 82 12.58 1.17 0.63
C ILE A 82 11.49 0.27 0.07
N GLN A 83 11.00 -0.65 0.90
CA GLN A 83 9.89 -1.51 0.54
C GLN A 83 8.58 -0.70 0.51
N GLY A 84 7.69 -1.04 -0.43
CA GLY A 84 6.42 -0.31 -0.59
C GLY A 84 5.52 -0.35 0.64
N GLY A 85 5.58 -1.44 1.42
CA GLY A 85 4.85 -1.60 2.66
C GLY A 85 5.49 -0.96 3.89
N ALA A 86 6.69 -0.37 3.78
CA ALA A 86 7.34 0.31 4.89
C ALA A 86 6.46 1.42 5.46
N ILE A 87 6.37 1.49 6.77
CA ILE A 87 5.61 2.53 7.47
C ILE A 87 6.26 3.88 7.18
N LEU A 88 5.47 4.85 6.73
CA LEU A 88 6.00 6.13 6.26
C LEU A 88 6.67 6.95 7.37
N ASP A 89 6.19 6.84 8.60
CA ASP A 89 6.80 7.49 9.78
C ASP A 89 8.21 6.96 10.03
N ASP A 90 8.40 5.63 9.96
CA ASP A 90 9.72 5.00 10.09
C ASP A 90 10.65 5.44 8.95
N VAL A 91 10.11 5.54 7.72
CA VAL A 91 10.88 6.04 6.56
C VAL A 91 11.34 7.48 6.82
N ALA A 92 10.45 8.36 7.26
CA ALA A 92 10.76 9.75 7.56
C ALA A 92 11.90 9.89 8.59
N GLU A 93 11.84 9.07 9.65
CA GLU A 93 12.87 9.04 10.69
C GLU A 93 14.22 8.57 10.14
N VAL A 94 14.23 7.43 9.42
CA VAL A 94 15.47 6.81 8.93
C VAL A 94 16.20 7.67 7.90
N ILE A 95 15.46 8.24 6.93
CA ILE A 95 16.06 9.10 5.90
C ILE A 95 16.24 10.55 6.35
N ASN A 96 15.74 10.89 7.55
CA ASN A 96 15.77 12.22 8.15
C ASN A 96 15.17 13.31 7.23
N VAL A 97 13.97 13.04 6.72
CA VAL A 97 13.20 13.95 5.87
C VAL A 97 11.77 14.04 6.38
N GLU A 98 11.25 15.25 6.49
CA GLU A 98 9.86 15.47 6.88
C GLU A 98 8.91 15.02 5.76
N LEU A 99 8.18 13.91 5.98
CA LEU A 99 7.22 13.32 5.05
C LEU A 99 5.78 13.56 5.52
N PRO A 100 4.78 13.53 4.62
CA PRO A 100 3.37 13.76 4.97
C PRO A 100 2.73 12.52 5.61
N VAL A 101 3.24 12.11 6.78
CA VAL A 101 2.83 10.91 7.52
C VAL A 101 1.37 10.95 8.00
N GLU A 102 0.78 12.14 8.09
CA GLU A 102 -0.65 12.31 8.42
C GLU A 102 -1.58 11.97 7.24
N LYS A 103 -1.05 11.91 6.01
CA LYS A 103 -1.82 11.63 4.80
C LYS A 103 -1.64 10.21 4.28
N TYR A 104 -0.49 9.61 4.54
CA TYR A 104 -0.14 8.30 3.98
C TYR A 104 0.50 7.44 5.06
N ASP A 105 0.02 6.20 5.19
CA ASP A 105 0.53 5.23 6.18
C ASP A 105 1.80 4.52 5.70
N THR A 106 1.91 4.30 4.37
CA THR A 106 2.98 3.51 3.78
C THR A 106 3.76 4.29 2.71
N PHE A 107 4.98 3.82 2.42
CA PHE A 107 5.80 4.36 1.35
C PHE A 107 5.11 4.26 -0.02
N SER A 108 4.47 3.11 -0.32
CA SER A 108 3.70 2.96 -1.56
C SER A 108 2.56 3.98 -1.67
N GLY A 109 1.80 4.18 -0.60
CA GLY A 109 0.73 5.19 -0.57
C GLY A 109 1.25 6.60 -0.83
N PHE A 110 2.38 6.96 -0.21
CA PHE A 110 3.04 8.23 -0.44
C PHE A 110 3.48 8.42 -1.90
N VAL A 111 4.14 7.41 -2.49
CA VAL A 111 4.58 7.47 -3.89
C VAL A 111 3.39 7.61 -4.85
N CYS A 112 2.30 6.87 -4.63
CA CYS A 112 1.07 7.02 -5.40
C CYS A 112 0.48 8.43 -5.28
N GLY A 113 0.53 9.02 -4.09
CA GLY A 113 0.11 10.40 -3.84
C GLY A 113 0.97 11.43 -4.58
N VAL A 114 2.29 11.24 -4.64
CA VAL A 114 3.21 12.08 -5.42
C VAL A 114 2.96 11.94 -6.92
N LEU A 115 2.65 10.73 -7.36
CA LEU A 115 2.35 10.43 -8.77
C LEU A 115 0.96 10.95 -9.20
N GLU A 116 0.08 11.26 -8.22
CA GLU A 116 -1.31 11.66 -8.42
C GLU A 116 -2.17 10.65 -9.20
N ARG A 117 -1.74 9.39 -9.21
CA ARG A 117 -2.46 8.28 -9.84
C ARG A 117 -2.04 6.94 -9.24
N VAL A 118 -2.81 5.91 -9.51
CA VAL A 118 -2.44 4.53 -9.20
C VAL A 118 -1.59 3.97 -10.35
N PRO A 119 -0.39 3.42 -10.09
CA PRO A 119 0.44 2.85 -11.13
C PRO A 119 -0.11 1.51 -11.62
N GLU A 120 0.25 1.13 -12.85
CA GLU A 120 -0.11 -0.15 -13.44
C GLU A 120 0.92 -1.23 -13.12
N ASP A 121 0.49 -2.50 -13.12
CA ASP A 121 1.37 -3.63 -12.88
C ASP A 121 2.49 -3.70 -13.91
N GLY A 122 3.73 -3.87 -13.43
CA GLY A 122 4.92 -3.88 -14.26
C GLY A 122 5.44 -2.51 -14.66
N GLU A 123 4.77 -1.44 -14.27
CA GLU A 123 5.21 -0.09 -14.58
C GLU A 123 6.52 0.26 -13.87
N GLN A 124 7.37 1.01 -14.56
CA GLN A 124 8.59 1.61 -14.02
C GLN A 124 8.53 3.11 -14.23
N PHE A 125 8.80 3.87 -13.18
CA PHE A 125 8.73 5.32 -13.26
C PHE A 125 9.67 6.01 -12.28
N ARG A 126 9.83 7.32 -12.48
CA ARG A 126 10.51 8.23 -11.57
C ARG A 126 9.57 9.33 -11.16
N CYS A 127 9.68 9.74 -9.92
CA CYS A 127 9.01 10.93 -9.41
C CYS A 127 9.93 11.65 -8.42
N SER A 128 9.64 12.91 -8.18
CA SER A 128 10.39 13.73 -7.26
C SER A 128 9.44 14.44 -6.31
N TRP A 129 9.84 14.56 -5.06
CA TRP A 129 9.07 15.29 -4.05
C TRP A 129 10.05 16.02 -3.13
N LYS A 130 9.96 17.36 -3.07
CA LYS A 130 10.94 18.22 -2.39
C LYS A 130 12.37 17.85 -2.83
N ASN A 131 13.22 17.43 -1.88
CA ASN A 131 14.59 17.01 -2.11
C ASN A 131 14.77 15.49 -2.28
N LEU A 132 13.67 14.77 -2.55
CA LEU A 132 13.68 13.33 -2.82
C LEU A 132 13.54 13.05 -4.31
N ASP A 133 14.42 12.22 -4.83
CA ASP A 133 14.26 11.57 -6.12
C ASP A 133 13.96 10.09 -5.89
N ILE A 134 12.86 9.62 -6.44
CA ILE A 134 12.34 8.27 -6.23
C ILE A 134 12.30 7.54 -7.56
N VAL A 135 12.92 6.38 -7.62
CA VAL A 135 12.89 5.47 -8.77
C VAL A 135 12.16 4.20 -8.37
N VAL A 136 11.05 3.92 -9.04
CA VAL A 136 10.27 2.69 -8.85
C VAL A 136 10.53 1.75 -10.01
N ASN A 137 11.02 0.55 -9.72
CA ASN A 137 11.36 -0.46 -10.73
C ASN A 137 10.32 -1.58 -10.80
N GLN A 138 9.48 -1.73 -9.80
CA GLN A 138 8.50 -2.80 -9.74
C GLN A 138 7.20 -2.34 -9.11
N VAL A 139 6.11 -2.58 -9.82
CA VAL A 139 4.72 -2.43 -9.35
C VAL A 139 4.02 -3.77 -9.49
N ARG A 140 3.29 -4.18 -8.45
CA ARG A 140 2.49 -5.41 -8.45
C ARG A 140 1.19 -5.17 -7.69
N ASN A 141 0.07 -5.63 -8.24
CA ASN A 141 -1.28 -5.38 -7.70
C ASN A 141 -1.52 -3.88 -7.46
N HIS A 142 -1.12 -3.05 -8.42
CA HIS A 142 -1.22 -1.59 -8.36
C HIS A 142 -0.49 -0.94 -7.17
N THR A 143 0.44 -1.67 -6.55
CA THR A 143 1.20 -1.23 -5.38
C THR A 143 2.69 -1.20 -5.72
N VAL A 144 3.38 -0.17 -5.27
CA VAL A 144 4.84 -0.12 -5.36
C VAL A 144 5.43 -1.23 -4.50
N VAL A 145 6.24 -2.11 -5.10
CA VAL A 145 6.91 -3.20 -4.37
C VAL A 145 8.11 -2.65 -3.61
N GLU A 146 8.96 -1.90 -4.31
CA GLU A 146 10.11 -1.21 -3.71
C GLU A 146 10.46 0.03 -4.53
N GLY A 147 11.11 0.97 -3.89
CA GLY A 147 11.66 2.17 -4.53
C GLY A 147 13.08 2.47 -4.07
N ILE A 148 13.88 3.03 -4.96
CA ILE A 148 15.18 3.61 -4.63
C ILE A 148 14.98 5.11 -4.41
N VAL A 149 15.34 5.57 -3.24
CA VAL A 149 15.19 6.97 -2.83
C VAL A 149 16.56 7.61 -2.68
N HIS A 150 16.78 8.67 -3.41
CA HIS A 150 17.96 9.53 -3.25
C HIS A 150 17.52 10.83 -2.58
N VAL A 151 18.12 11.10 -1.41
CA VAL A 151 17.91 12.36 -0.68
C VAL A 151 18.98 13.34 -1.11
N GLN A 152 18.56 14.37 -1.84
CA GLN A 152 19.47 15.43 -2.24
C GLN A 152 19.78 16.34 -1.04
N PRO A 153 21.04 16.77 -0.86
CA PRO A 153 21.35 17.76 0.17
C PRO A 153 20.58 19.06 -0.13
N GLU A 154 19.99 19.63 0.90
CA GLU A 154 19.33 20.95 0.77
C GLU A 154 20.34 21.94 0.21
N LYS A 155 20.03 22.55 -0.93
CA LYS A 155 20.78 23.70 -1.42
C LYS A 155 20.62 24.82 -0.39
N LYS A 156 21.68 25.08 0.39
CA LYS A 156 21.74 26.31 1.19
C LYS A 156 21.57 27.47 0.21
N VAL A 157 20.44 28.16 0.32
CA VAL A 157 20.25 29.46 -0.32
C VAL A 157 21.32 30.35 0.30
N GLN A 158 22.38 30.62 -0.45
CA GLN A 158 23.29 31.70 -0.10
C GLN A 158 22.49 32.98 -0.24
N GLU A 159 22.07 33.56 0.90
CA GLU A 159 21.74 34.96 0.97
C GLU A 159 22.95 35.76 0.48
N GLN A 160 22.89 36.20 -0.76
CA GLN A 160 23.74 37.27 -1.20
C GLN A 160 23.28 38.51 -0.42
N LYS A 161 24.03 38.81 0.65
CA LYS A 161 24.05 40.18 1.19
C LYS A 161 24.64 41.03 0.08
N GLU A 162 23.79 41.73 -0.65
CA GLU A 162 24.21 42.96 -1.32
C GLU A 162 24.59 43.96 -0.22
N GLU A 163 25.88 44.13 -0.01
CA GLU A 163 26.43 45.32 0.64
C GLU A 163 26.25 46.51 -0.34
N ILE A 164 25.42 47.42 0.06
CA ILE A 164 25.35 48.76 -0.52
C ILE A 164 26.46 49.62 0.11
#